data_2013bb7fd77f1d1dbb2f9d0a134adb1e
#
_entry.id   2013bb7fd77f1d1dbb2f9d0a134adb1e
#
_cell.length_a   1.000
_cell.length_b   1.000
_cell.length_c   1.000
_cell.angle_alpha   90.00
_cell.angle_beta   90.00
_cell.angle_gamma   90.00
#
_symmetry.space_group_name_H-M   'P 1'
#
loop_
_entity.id
_entity.type
_entity.pdbx_description
1 polymer ?
#
loop_
_entity_poly.entity_id
_entity_poly.type
_entity_poly.pdbx_seq_one_letter_code
_entity_poly.pdbx_strand_id
1 'polypeptide(L)'
;MKRILHLKSSLQGKESHSLKLGNAIVEKIQETYPGSKVEELDLVEIEIPHVTPSVLRTFFIPADQHTAEEKESIRFSDTLVKQLFDADIIVIGAPLYNFTIHSVLKAWLDHITRAGITFGYGENGPVGKVTGKKVYVAMSSGAIFSEGPYKENDFVAPYLKAFLGFLGMTDLTIIRAEGLKVPGIKEQAMEKAIDSIKID
;
A
#
# COMPACT_ATOMS: atom_id res chain seq x y z
N MET A 1 15.06 15.06 -5.37
CA MET A 1 14.05 14.54 -6.30
C MET A 1 13.79 13.09 -5.92
N LYS A 2 12.54 12.71 -5.67
CA LYS A 2 12.11 11.36 -5.27
C LYS A 2 11.17 10.75 -6.32
N ARG A 3 11.11 9.44 -6.38
CA ARG A 3 10.10 8.69 -7.14
C ARG A 3 9.03 8.22 -6.17
N ILE A 4 7.80 8.63 -6.39
CA ILE A 4 6.65 8.35 -5.53
C ILE A 4 5.74 7.37 -6.26
N LEU A 5 5.42 6.24 -5.62
CA LEU A 5 4.37 5.33 -6.08
C LEU A 5 3.12 5.59 -5.24
N HIS A 6 2.05 6.09 -5.87
CA HIS A 6 0.79 6.39 -5.22
C HIS A 6 -0.27 5.34 -5.58
N LEU A 7 -0.55 4.44 -4.64
CA LEU A 7 -1.55 3.38 -4.77
C LEU A 7 -2.92 3.86 -4.28
N LYS A 8 -3.93 3.75 -5.13
CA LYS A 8 -5.32 4.10 -4.85
C LYS A 8 -6.15 2.82 -4.83
N SER A 9 -6.91 2.56 -3.73
CA SER A 9 -7.69 1.33 -3.60
C SER A 9 -9.15 1.56 -3.21
N SER A 10 -9.66 2.77 -3.39
CA SER A 10 -11.01 3.14 -2.97
C SER A 10 -12.03 2.95 -4.08
N LEU A 11 -13.18 2.35 -3.75
CA LEU A 11 -14.34 2.23 -4.64
C LEU A 11 -15.12 3.55 -4.85
N GLN A 12 -14.80 4.62 -4.09
CA GLN A 12 -15.56 5.87 -4.11
C GLN A 12 -15.07 6.88 -5.16
N GLY A 13 -14.08 6.51 -5.98
CA GLY A 13 -13.54 7.39 -7.00
C GLY A 13 -13.12 8.76 -6.43
N LYS A 14 -13.53 9.84 -7.05
CA LYS A 14 -13.17 11.23 -6.64
C LYS A 14 -13.71 11.64 -5.26
N GLU A 15 -14.75 10.99 -4.78
CA GLU A 15 -15.33 11.26 -3.45
C GLU A 15 -14.58 10.56 -2.32
N SER A 16 -13.58 9.77 -2.64
CA SER A 16 -12.81 8.99 -1.66
C SER A 16 -12.03 9.87 -0.70
N HIS A 17 -12.24 9.65 0.59
CA HIS A 17 -11.48 10.30 1.66
C HIS A 17 -10.02 9.84 1.70
N SER A 18 -9.75 8.54 1.50
CA SER A 18 -8.37 8.04 1.43
C SER A 18 -7.62 8.55 0.20
N LEU A 19 -8.30 8.80 -0.92
CA LEU A 19 -7.71 9.46 -2.07
C LEU A 19 -7.37 10.92 -1.77
N LYS A 20 -8.31 11.68 -1.19
CA LYS A 20 -8.07 13.08 -0.80
C LYS A 20 -6.89 13.20 0.17
N LEU A 21 -6.82 12.32 1.16
CA LEU A 21 -5.69 12.28 2.11
C LEU A 21 -4.38 11.86 1.44
N GLY A 22 -4.41 10.84 0.57
CA GLY A 22 -3.24 10.39 -0.20
C GLY A 22 -2.67 11.49 -1.10
N ASN A 23 -3.54 12.25 -1.78
CA ASN A 23 -3.13 13.40 -2.59
C ASN A 23 -2.46 14.47 -1.72
N ALA A 24 -3.03 14.82 -0.56
CA ALA A 24 -2.42 15.78 0.36
C ALA A 24 -1.03 15.32 0.86
N ILE A 25 -0.84 14.01 1.10
CA ILE A 25 0.47 13.46 1.44
C ILE A 25 1.45 13.63 0.27
N VAL A 26 1.03 13.29 -0.97
CA VAL A 26 1.85 13.45 -2.17
C VAL A 26 2.25 14.91 -2.40
N GLU A 27 1.31 15.85 -2.25
CA GLU A 27 1.57 17.29 -2.35
C GLU A 27 2.64 17.73 -1.34
N LYS A 28 2.51 17.36 -0.06
CA LYS A 28 3.51 17.68 0.98
C LYS A 28 4.88 17.03 0.70
N ILE A 29 4.91 15.81 0.14
CA ILE A 29 6.17 15.19 -0.30
C ILE A 29 6.82 16.01 -1.44
N GLN A 30 6.03 16.48 -2.41
CA GLN A 30 6.54 17.28 -3.52
C GLN A 30 7.02 18.68 -3.08
N GLU A 31 6.38 19.26 -2.07
CA GLU A 31 6.84 20.49 -1.42
C GLU A 31 8.20 20.28 -0.72
N THR A 32 8.35 19.17 0.01
CA THR A 32 9.58 18.82 0.74
C THR A 32 10.72 18.40 -0.22
N TYR A 33 10.37 17.70 -1.31
CA TYR A 33 11.32 17.20 -2.32
C TYR A 33 10.92 17.70 -3.72
N PRO A 34 11.20 18.97 -4.07
CA PRO A 34 10.84 19.54 -5.36
C PRO A 34 11.38 18.74 -6.55
N GLY A 35 10.56 18.65 -7.60
CA GLY A 35 10.87 17.88 -8.81
C GLY A 35 10.63 16.37 -8.69
N SER A 36 10.05 15.90 -7.58
CA SER A 36 9.68 14.50 -7.42
C SER A 36 8.64 14.06 -8.45
N LYS A 37 8.80 12.84 -8.96
CA LYS A 37 7.90 12.24 -9.96
C LYS A 37 6.91 11.32 -9.25
N VAL A 38 5.64 11.43 -9.62
CA VAL A 38 4.56 10.59 -9.09
C VAL A 38 4.15 9.60 -10.17
N GLU A 39 4.16 8.32 -9.83
CA GLU A 39 3.53 7.26 -10.57
C GLU A 39 2.26 6.85 -9.81
N GLU A 40 1.10 7.09 -10.43
CA GLU A 40 -0.18 6.75 -9.84
C GLU A 40 -0.65 5.39 -10.34
N LEU A 41 -1.12 4.55 -9.42
CA LEU A 41 -1.68 3.25 -9.73
C LEU A 41 -3.04 3.11 -9.06
N ASP A 42 -4.10 3.27 -9.84
CA ASP A 42 -5.46 3.05 -9.37
C ASP A 42 -5.81 1.57 -9.48
N LEU A 43 -5.79 0.89 -8.35
CA LEU A 43 -5.99 -0.55 -8.25
C LEU A 43 -7.44 -0.97 -8.56
N VAL A 44 -8.37 -0.02 -8.58
CA VAL A 44 -9.78 -0.27 -8.93
C VAL A 44 -9.99 -0.21 -10.44
N GLU A 45 -9.25 0.67 -11.12
CA GLU A 45 -9.35 0.87 -12.56
C GLU A 45 -8.56 -0.17 -13.36
N ILE A 46 -7.57 -0.81 -12.75
CA ILE A 46 -6.81 -1.89 -13.38
C ILE A 46 -7.37 -3.25 -12.97
N GLU A 47 -7.46 -4.16 -13.93
CA GLU A 47 -7.85 -5.54 -13.66
C GLU A 47 -6.66 -6.31 -13.06
N ILE A 48 -6.62 -6.39 -11.72
CA ILE A 48 -5.60 -7.19 -11.02
C ILE A 48 -6.10 -8.64 -10.94
N PRO A 49 -5.47 -9.60 -11.63
CA PRO A 49 -5.87 -10.98 -11.55
C PRO A 49 -5.57 -11.56 -10.16
N HIS A 50 -6.36 -12.51 -9.71
CA HIS A 50 -5.97 -13.29 -8.54
C HIS A 50 -4.75 -14.16 -8.85
N VAL A 51 -3.87 -14.33 -7.87
CA VAL A 51 -2.75 -15.28 -7.98
C VAL A 51 -3.30 -16.70 -8.08
N THR A 52 -3.11 -17.33 -9.25
CA THR A 52 -3.54 -18.70 -9.51
C THR A 52 -2.50 -19.71 -9.01
N PRO A 53 -2.85 -21.02 -8.87
CA PRO A 53 -1.87 -22.04 -8.51
C PRO A 53 -0.67 -22.13 -9.47
N SER A 54 -0.87 -21.86 -10.77
CA SER A 54 0.22 -21.82 -11.75
C SER A 54 1.16 -20.63 -11.53
N VAL A 55 0.60 -19.42 -11.35
CA VAL A 55 1.36 -18.21 -11.04
C VAL A 55 2.14 -18.37 -9.73
N LEU A 56 1.47 -18.86 -8.67
CA LEU A 56 2.12 -19.09 -7.38
C LEU A 56 3.31 -20.05 -7.51
N ARG A 57 3.17 -21.13 -8.24
CA ARG A 57 4.25 -22.11 -8.50
C ARG A 57 5.44 -21.42 -9.19
N THR A 58 5.18 -20.60 -10.21
CA THR A 58 6.21 -19.85 -10.93
C THR A 58 6.98 -18.89 -10.03
N PHE A 59 6.36 -18.34 -9.00
CA PHE A 59 7.05 -17.46 -8.01
C PHE A 59 8.19 -18.16 -7.26
N PHE A 60 8.20 -19.49 -7.21
CA PHE A 60 9.25 -20.28 -6.55
C PHE A 60 10.26 -20.92 -7.52
N ILE A 61 10.07 -20.76 -8.82
CA ILE A 61 11.02 -21.23 -9.83
C ILE A 61 12.08 -20.14 -10.06
N PRO A 62 13.38 -20.44 -10.13
CA PRO A 62 14.39 -19.46 -10.52
C PRO A 62 14.10 -18.86 -11.89
N ALA A 63 14.31 -17.55 -12.03
CA ALA A 63 13.91 -16.79 -13.24
C ALA A 63 14.58 -17.28 -14.54
N ASP A 64 15.79 -17.82 -14.45
CA ASP A 64 16.55 -18.42 -15.56
C ASP A 64 15.97 -19.76 -16.05
N GLN A 65 15.13 -20.40 -15.25
CA GLN A 65 14.46 -21.67 -15.54
C GLN A 65 13.02 -21.49 -16.03
N HIS A 66 12.49 -20.27 -16.08
CA HIS A 66 11.14 -20.02 -16.56
C HIS A 66 10.98 -20.33 -18.03
N THR A 67 9.95 -21.10 -18.37
CA THR A 67 9.46 -21.26 -19.74
C THR A 67 8.88 -19.93 -20.27
N ALA A 68 8.61 -19.86 -21.57
CA ALA A 68 7.96 -18.68 -22.16
C ALA A 68 6.54 -18.44 -21.58
N GLU A 69 5.79 -19.51 -21.34
CA GLU A 69 4.45 -19.46 -20.74
C GLU A 69 4.49 -18.95 -19.28
N GLU A 70 5.44 -19.43 -18.49
CA GLU A 70 5.64 -19.00 -17.11
C GLU A 70 6.04 -17.51 -17.04
N LYS A 71 6.94 -17.05 -17.91
CA LYS A 71 7.30 -15.62 -18.01
C LYS A 71 6.10 -14.76 -18.34
N GLU A 72 5.26 -15.17 -19.26
CA GLU A 72 4.03 -14.44 -19.59
C GLU A 72 3.05 -14.42 -18.41
N SER A 73 2.88 -15.53 -17.70
CA SER A 73 1.96 -15.65 -16.56
C SER A 73 2.30 -14.72 -15.40
N ILE A 74 3.58 -14.39 -15.20
CA ILE A 74 4.05 -13.52 -14.11
C ILE A 74 4.37 -12.11 -14.57
N ARG A 75 4.26 -11.76 -15.83
CA ARG A 75 4.61 -10.46 -16.40
C ARG A 75 3.93 -9.29 -15.65
N PHE A 76 2.67 -9.47 -15.30
CA PHE A 76 1.94 -8.47 -14.51
C PHE A 76 2.58 -8.26 -13.13
N SER A 77 2.88 -9.34 -12.40
CA SER A 77 3.57 -9.29 -11.12
C SER A 77 4.97 -8.65 -11.24
N ASP A 78 5.72 -8.98 -12.28
CA ASP A 78 7.05 -8.40 -12.52
C ASP A 78 6.97 -6.88 -12.73
N THR A 79 5.93 -6.39 -13.41
CA THR A 79 5.68 -4.96 -13.57
C THR A 79 5.45 -4.27 -12.21
N LEU A 80 4.57 -4.85 -11.37
CA LEU A 80 4.28 -4.30 -10.03
C LEU A 80 5.51 -4.32 -9.12
N VAL A 81 6.29 -5.39 -9.16
CA VAL A 81 7.55 -5.52 -8.40
C VAL A 81 8.57 -4.48 -8.87
N LYS A 82 8.67 -4.25 -10.18
CA LYS A 82 9.55 -3.21 -10.72
C LYS A 82 9.14 -1.82 -10.23
N GLN A 83 7.85 -1.47 -10.29
CA GLN A 83 7.32 -0.19 -9.79
C GLN A 83 7.65 -0.01 -8.29
N LEU A 84 7.47 -1.08 -7.50
CA LEU A 84 7.80 -1.08 -6.07
C LEU A 84 9.29 -0.80 -5.81
N PHE A 85 10.20 -1.47 -6.53
CA PHE A 85 11.64 -1.25 -6.36
C PHE A 85 12.09 0.12 -6.88
N ASP A 86 11.48 0.61 -7.94
CA ASP A 86 11.79 1.90 -8.53
C ASP A 86 11.38 3.10 -7.63
N ALA A 87 10.38 2.93 -6.77
CA ALA A 87 9.92 3.98 -5.88
C ALA A 87 10.89 4.23 -4.71
N ASP A 88 11.09 5.48 -4.32
CA ASP A 88 11.72 5.88 -3.05
C ASP A 88 10.70 5.98 -1.93
N ILE A 89 9.50 6.49 -2.26
CA ILE A 89 8.40 6.72 -1.34
C ILE A 89 7.14 6.05 -1.90
N ILE A 90 6.38 5.41 -1.03
CA ILE A 90 5.13 4.75 -1.38
C ILE A 90 4.00 5.39 -0.57
N VAL A 91 2.95 5.84 -1.24
CA VAL A 91 1.73 6.35 -0.62
C VAL A 91 0.60 5.37 -0.90
N ILE A 92 -0.03 4.83 0.13
CA ILE A 92 -1.07 3.81 0.01
C ILE A 92 -2.39 4.39 0.51
N GLY A 93 -3.34 4.62 -0.38
CA GLY A 93 -4.72 4.91 -0.02
C GLY A 93 -5.41 3.63 0.47
N ALA A 94 -5.73 3.56 1.76
CA ALA A 94 -6.28 2.37 2.41
C ALA A 94 -7.58 2.71 3.18
N PRO A 95 -8.72 2.82 2.50
CA PRO A 95 -10.00 2.93 3.20
C PRO A 95 -10.32 1.63 3.94
N LEU A 96 -10.87 1.76 5.14
CA LEU A 96 -11.35 0.60 5.91
C LEU A 96 -12.68 0.13 5.35
N TYR A 97 -12.67 -1.02 4.69
CA TYR A 97 -13.87 -1.73 4.22
C TYR A 97 -14.03 -3.04 4.98
N ASN A 98 -15.19 -3.24 5.60
CA ASN A 98 -15.47 -4.47 6.35
C ASN A 98 -14.33 -4.85 7.31
N PHE A 99 -13.84 -3.85 8.08
CA PHE A 99 -12.78 -3.95 9.09
C PHE A 99 -11.36 -4.15 8.55
N THR A 100 -11.15 -4.28 7.24
CA THR A 100 -9.82 -4.54 6.65
C THR A 100 -9.60 -3.73 5.36
N ILE A 101 -8.52 -4.02 4.65
CA ILE A 101 -8.20 -3.44 3.34
C ILE A 101 -9.13 -3.96 2.26
N HIS A 102 -9.30 -3.18 1.19
CA HIS A 102 -10.04 -3.63 0.01
C HIS A 102 -9.33 -4.79 -0.71
N SER A 103 -10.11 -5.67 -1.34
CA SER A 103 -9.60 -6.87 -2.04
C SER A 103 -8.59 -6.56 -3.14
N VAL A 104 -8.73 -5.44 -3.87
CA VAL A 104 -7.76 -5.06 -4.90
C VAL A 104 -6.39 -4.70 -4.31
N LEU A 105 -6.36 -4.08 -3.12
CA LEU A 105 -5.09 -3.84 -2.43
C LEU A 105 -4.47 -5.15 -1.95
N LYS A 106 -5.30 -6.10 -1.47
CA LYS A 106 -4.81 -7.44 -1.12
C LYS A 106 -4.23 -8.17 -2.34
N ALA A 107 -4.91 -8.09 -3.50
CA ALA A 107 -4.40 -8.69 -4.75
C ALA A 107 -3.06 -8.08 -5.17
N TRP A 108 -2.91 -6.74 -5.07
CA TRP A 108 -1.63 -6.08 -5.31
C TRP A 108 -0.54 -6.60 -4.38
N LEU A 109 -0.82 -6.69 -3.07
CA LEU A 109 0.12 -7.23 -2.07
C LEU A 109 0.54 -8.67 -2.40
N ASP A 110 -0.39 -9.52 -2.86
CA ASP A 110 -0.09 -10.90 -3.24
C ASP A 110 0.84 -10.96 -4.46
N HIS A 111 0.66 -10.09 -5.44
CA HIS A 111 1.51 -10.04 -6.63
C HIS A 111 2.93 -9.53 -6.34
N ILE A 112 3.11 -8.63 -5.40
CA ILE A 112 4.45 -8.14 -5.03
C ILE A 112 5.19 -9.06 -4.06
N THR A 113 4.55 -10.10 -3.54
CA THR A 113 5.15 -11.06 -2.59
C THR A 113 5.84 -12.17 -3.35
N ARG A 114 7.11 -11.97 -3.68
CA ARG A 114 7.91 -12.83 -4.55
C ARG A 114 9.09 -13.42 -3.79
N ALA A 115 9.08 -14.74 -3.62
CA ALA A 115 10.20 -15.46 -3.02
C ALA A 115 11.49 -15.25 -3.82
N GLY A 116 12.59 -14.97 -3.12
CA GLY A 116 13.89 -14.66 -3.74
C GLY A 116 14.03 -13.22 -4.24
N ILE A 117 12.94 -12.49 -4.48
CA ILE A 117 12.93 -11.13 -5.05
C ILE A 117 12.58 -10.08 -3.99
N THR A 118 11.38 -10.11 -3.42
CA THR A 118 10.93 -9.14 -2.41
C THR A 118 11.10 -9.61 -0.98
N PHE A 119 11.24 -10.91 -0.78
CA PHE A 119 11.68 -11.53 0.48
C PHE A 119 12.51 -12.78 0.21
N GLY A 120 13.22 -13.24 1.23
CA GLY A 120 13.98 -14.48 1.19
C GLY A 120 13.99 -15.15 2.57
N TYR A 121 14.82 -16.14 2.73
CA TYR A 121 15.01 -16.85 4.00
C TYR A 121 16.46 -16.73 4.44
N GLY A 122 16.67 -16.31 5.67
CA GLY A 122 17.97 -16.30 6.36
C GLY A 122 18.01 -17.31 7.50
N GLU A 123 19.08 -17.32 8.26
CA GLU A 123 19.27 -18.24 9.40
C GLU A 123 18.18 -18.10 10.47
N ASN A 124 17.62 -16.89 10.66
CA ASN A 124 16.63 -16.59 11.68
C ASN A 124 15.19 -16.45 11.12
N GLY A 125 14.92 -16.97 9.93
CA GLY A 125 13.61 -16.92 9.30
C GLY A 125 13.52 -15.98 8.09
N PRO A 126 12.31 -15.47 7.75
CA PRO A 126 12.12 -14.62 6.57
C PRO A 126 12.88 -13.29 6.69
N VAL A 127 13.45 -12.84 5.57
CA VAL A 127 14.16 -11.57 5.44
C VAL A 127 13.56 -10.79 4.28
N GLY A 128 13.02 -9.60 4.57
CA GLY A 128 12.50 -8.68 3.55
C GLY A 128 13.65 -8.04 2.77
N LYS A 129 13.44 -7.89 1.46
CA LYS A 129 14.46 -7.34 0.53
C LYS A 129 14.08 -5.97 -0.03
N VAL A 130 12.87 -5.48 0.24
CA VAL A 130 12.39 -4.16 -0.18
C VAL A 130 12.75 -3.15 0.91
N THR A 131 14.02 -2.77 0.99
CA THR A 131 14.54 -1.89 2.04
C THR A 131 14.73 -0.44 1.56
N GLY A 132 14.88 0.50 2.50
CA GLY A 132 15.15 1.91 2.19
C GLY A 132 13.96 2.67 1.60
N LYS A 133 12.76 2.13 1.71
CA LYS A 133 11.51 2.78 1.28
C LYS A 133 10.85 3.47 2.46
N LYS A 134 10.34 4.69 2.24
CA LYS A 134 9.42 5.38 3.14
C LYS A 134 7.99 5.08 2.72
N VAL A 135 7.14 4.66 3.63
CA VAL A 135 5.74 4.33 3.32
C VAL A 135 4.80 5.20 4.13
N TYR A 136 3.87 5.86 3.44
CA TYR A 136 2.76 6.59 4.05
C TYR A 136 1.46 5.88 3.72
N VAL A 137 0.65 5.58 4.74
CA VAL A 137 -0.68 5.00 4.57
C VAL A 137 -1.73 6.06 4.87
N ALA A 138 -2.47 6.45 3.83
CA ALA A 138 -3.64 7.33 3.91
C ALA A 138 -4.87 6.49 4.27
N MET A 139 -5.11 6.25 5.55
CA MET A 139 -6.21 5.44 6.05
C MET A 139 -7.46 6.30 6.27
N SER A 140 -8.62 5.82 5.85
CA SER A 140 -9.90 6.49 6.11
C SER A 140 -10.94 5.53 6.65
N SER A 141 -11.76 6.00 7.60
CA SER A 141 -12.83 5.19 8.21
C SER A 141 -14.03 6.02 8.67
N GLY A 142 -15.22 5.41 8.60
CA GLY A 142 -16.46 6.06 9.05
C GLY A 142 -16.54 6.24 10.55
N ALA A 143 -16.04 5.30 11.34
CA ALA A 143 -15.92 5.35 12.79
C ALA A 143 -14.47 5.60 13.21
N ILE A 144 -14.21 5.70 14.51
CA ILE A 144 -12.87 5.81 15.11
C ILE A 144 -12.40 4.40 15.45
N PHE A 145 -11.23 4.01 14.91
CA PHE A 145 -10.60 2.71 15.12
C PHE A 145 -9.21 2.81 15.78
N SER A 146 -8.66 4.02 15.95
CA SER A 146 -7.39 4.21 16.67
C SER A 146 -7.54 4.03 18.18
N GLU A 147 -8.76 4.24 18.70
CA GLU A 147 -9.10 4.16 20.12
C GLU A 147 -10.58 3.78 20.33
N GLY A 148 -10.97 3.60 21.60
CA GLY A 148 -12.35 3.32 21.96
C GLY A 148 -12.82 1.91 21.61
N PRO A 149 -14.17 1.68 21.55
CA PRO A 149 -14.74 0.34 21.49
C PRO A 149 -14.48 -0.41 20.18
N TYR A 150 -14.09 0.28 19.10
CA TYR A 150 -13.83 -0.35 17.80
C TYR A 150 -12.34 -0.62 17.55
N LYS A 151 -11.46 -0.29 18.50
CA LYS A 151 -10.01 -0.43 18.34
C LYS A 151 -9.58 -1.84 17.94
N GLU A 152 -10.16 -2.86 18.56
CA GLU A 152 -9.85 -4.27 18.30
C GLU A 152 -10.33 -4.74 16.91
N ASN A 153 -11.15 -3.94 16.23
CA ASN A 153 -11.66 -4.21 14.89
C ASN A 153 -10.85 -3.51 13.79
N ASP A 154 -9.73 -2.85 14.13
CA ASP A 154 -8.79 -2.32 13.14
C ASP A 154 -7.88 -3.44 12.64
N PHE A 155 -8.23 -4.04 11.52
CA PHE A 155 -7.36 -4.98 10.83
C PHE A 155 -6.61 -4.36 9.64
N VAL A 156 -6.69 -3.04 9.42
CA VAL A 156 -5.96 -2.35 8.35
C VAL A 156 -4.54 -2.02 8.81
N ALA A 157 -4.40 -1.23 9.87
CA ALA A 157 -3.11 -0.73 10.33
C ALA A 157 -2.17 -1.85 10.78
N PRO A 158 -2.57 -2.78 11.66
CA PRO A 158 -1.69 -3.88 12.08
C PRO A 158 -1.34 -4.82 10.94
N TYR A 159 -2.29 -5.11 10.03
CA TYR A 159 -2.04 -5.94 8.87
C TYR A 159 -0.98 -5.33 7.94
N LEU A 160 -1.16 -4.06 7.53
CA LEU A 160 -0.21 -3.39 6.64
C LEU A 160 1.17 -3.25 7.30
N LYS A 161 1.22 -2.95 8.61
CA LYS A 161 2.48 -2.89 9.35
C LYS A 161 3.21 -4.24 9.34
N ALA A 162 2.50 -5.32 9.64
CA ALA A 162 3.08 -6.66 9.65
C ALA A 162 3.53 -7.10 8.25
N PHE A 163 2.67 -6.89 7.25
CA PHE A 163 2.91 -7.36 5.89
C PHE A 163 4.04 -6.58 5.19
N LEU A 164 4.02 -5.25 5.26
CA LEU A 164 5.06 -4.42 4.65
C LEU A 164 6.40 -4.59 5.38
N GLY A 165 6.36 -4.75 6.71
CA GLY A 165 7.54 -5.10 7.51
C GLY A 165 8.16 -6.45 7.12
N PHE A 166 7.32 -7.46 6.84
CA PHE A 166 7.77 -8.76 6.31
C PHE A 166 8.53 -8.60 4.99
N LEU A 167 8.12 -7.68 4.12
CA LEU A 167 8.82 -7.38 2.87
C LEU A 167 10.08 -6.50 3.05
N GLY A 168 10.31 -5.93 4.25
CA GLY A 168 11.45 -5.07 4.59
C GLY A 168 11.14 -3.57 4.61
N MET A 169 9.90 -3.17 4.38
CA MET A 169 9.45 -1.79 4.46
C MET A 169 9.04 -1.43 5.90
N THR A 170 10.03 -1.09 6.72
CA THR A 170 9.85 -0.85 8.17
C THR A 170 9.63 0.62 8.52
N ASP A 171 9.99 1.56 7.64
CA ASP A 171 9.73 2.99 7.81
C ASP A 171 8.33 3.33 7.31
N LEU A 172 7.33 3.14 8.19
CA LEU A 172 5.92 3.22 7.85
C LEU A 172 5.21 4.21 8.78
N THR A 173 4.55 5.20 8.19
CA THR A 173 3.71 6.19 8.87
C THR A 173 2.26 6.02 8.44
N ILE A 174 1.34 5.86 9.41
CA ILE A 174 -0.10 5.77 9.15
C ILE A 174 -0.76 7.09 9.54
N ILE A 175 -1.41 7.73 8.58
CA ILE A 175 -2.18 8.96 8.76
C ILE A 175 -3.65 8.60 8.63
N ARG A 176 -4.47 9.01 9.61
CA ARG A 176 -5.84 8.55 9.75
C ARG A 176 -6.84 9.70 9.64
N ALA A 177 -7.76 9.60 8.70
CA ALA A 177 -9.00 10.37 8.67
C ALA A 177 -10.12 9.48 9.20
N GLU A 178 -10.38 9.55 10.51
CA GLU A 178 -11.35 8.71 11.22
C GLU A 178 -12.59 9.48 11.66
N GLY A 179 -13.68 8.77 11.93
CA GLY A 179 -14.92 9.39 12.38
C GLY A 179 -15.67 10.13 11.29
N LEU A 180 -15.41 9.83 10.02
CA LEU A 180 -15.99 10.50 8.85
C LEU A 180 -17.52 10.35 8.74
N LYS A 181 -18.13 9.48 9.55
CA LYS A 181 -19.59 9.32 9.69
C LYS A 181 -20.10 9.64 11.10
N VAL A 182 -19.24 10.13 12.00
CA VAL A 182 -19.60 10.44 13.38
C VAL A 182 -20.01 11.91 13.48
N PRO A 183 -21.26 12.22 13.89
CA PRO A 183 -21.71 13.60 14.08
C PRO A 183 -20.82 14.37 15.06
N GLY A 184 -20.47 15.62 14.76
CA GLY A 184 -19.59 16.46 15.58
C GLY A 184 -18.09 16.18 15.42
N ILE A 185 -17.69 15.09 14.69
CA ILE A 185 -16.30 14.78 14.39
C ILE A 185 -16.04 14.91 12.90
N LYS A 186 -16.97 14.44 12.06
CA LYS A 186 -16.82 14.34 10.59
C LYS A 186 -16.44 15.67 9.92
N GLU A 187 -16.90 16.80 10.50
CA GLU A 187 -16.71 18.14 9.95
C GLU A 187 -15.23 18.55 9.96
N GLN A 188 -14.44 18.05 10.90
CA GLN A 188 -13.02 18.38 11.07
C GLN A 188 -12.08 17.19 10.82
N ALA A 189 -12.62 15.98 10.63
CA ALA A 189 -11.83 14.75 10.56
C ALA A 189 -10.76 14.77 9.46
N MET A 190 -11.11 15.27 8.28
CA MET A 190 -10.19 15.37 7.15
C MET A 190 -9.13 16.45 7.36
N GLU A 191 -9.52 17.64 7.82
CA GLU A 191 -8.61 18.75 8.11
C GLU A 191 -7.55 18.33 9.13
N LYS A 192 -7.98 17.76 10.27
CA LYS A 192 -7.06 17.24 11.30
C LYS A 192 -6.10 16.19 10.76
N ALA A 193 -6.58 15.30 9.89
CA ALA A 193 -5.72 14.30 9.27
C ALA A 193 -4.66 14.94 8.37
N ILE A 194 -5.02 15.93 7.56
CA ILE A 194 -4.10 16.65 6.68
C ILE A 194 -3.08 17.45 7.51
N ASP A 195 -3.50 18.12 8.57
CA ASP A 195 -2.62 18.89 9.44
C ASP A 195 -1.61 18.00 10.20
N SER A 196 -1.96 16.74 10.43
CA SER A 196 -1.08 15.77 11.07
C SER A 196 0.03 15.23 10.17
N ILE A 197 -0.01 15.50 8.85
CA ILE A 197 0.99 14.99 7.90
C ILE A 197 2.35 15.62 8.20
N LYS A 198 3.34 14.77 8.49
CA LYS A 198 4.75 15.14 8.64
C LYS A 198 5.56 14.35 7.61
N ILE A 199 6.37 15.06 6.84
CA ILE A 199 7.29 14.47 5.86
C ILE A 199 8.71 14.65 6.42
N ASP A 200 9.39 13.50 6.64
CA ASP A 200 10.77 13.44 7.16
C ASP A 200 11.78 13.21 6.03
#